data_2514ec9627c41d2aa7f1d5d14ca70243
#
_entry.id   2514ec9627c41d2aa7f1d5d14ca70243
#
_cell.length_a   1.000
_cell.length_b   1.000
_cell.length_c   1.000
_cell.angle_alpha   90.00
_cell.angle_beta   90.00
_cell.angle_gamma   90.00
#
_symmetry.space_group_name_H-M   'P 1'
#
loop_
_entity.id
_entity.type
_entity.pdbx_description
1 polymer ?
#
loop_
_entity_poly.entity_id
_entity_poly.type
_entity_poly.pdbx_seq_one_letter_code
_entity_poly.pdbx_strand_id
1 'polypeptide(L)'
;MDYSSKGEDRSRLRGRALKKEVMRLLRFSDVEKMLLELYRFPSRSIITPLFSFLCSTDEALKWHAITAMGETVTRLAWEEMESARVIIRRLMWNLNDESGGIGWGSAEALGEILFLHHGLAVEYASILLSYSFESGNFQETPFMQRGVLWGIGRLAQAEPDLAAGAAPHLPNFLQSQDPIVRGTAAWVAGLIRAEATWPELKKLKDDDSEIWFYLDRRLIRRKIKVLCEGSMKILESSSKNPDS
;
A
#
# COMPACT_ATOMS: atom_id res chain seq x y z
N MET A 1 27.37 38.58 -9.59
CA MET A 1 26.07 38.30 -8.96
C MET A 1 26.18 36.93 -8.32
N ASP A 2 26.25 36.94 -7.02
CA ASP A 2 26.58 35.80 -6.15
C ASP A 2 25.34 34.92 -5.96
N TYR A 3 25.29 33.75 -6.62
CA TYR A 3 24.29 32.70 -6.42
C TYR A 3 24.77 31.69 -5.36
N SER A 4 25.25 32.22 -4.24
CA SER A 4 25.42 31.46 -3.03
C SER A 4 24.05 31.25 -2.35
N SER A 5 23.18 30.42 -2.94
CA SER A 5 21.93 30.00 -2.29
C SER A 5 22.27 29.10 -1.10
N LYS A 6 22.05 29.63 0.09
CA LYS A 6 22.04 28.94 1.39
C LYS A 6 21.40 27.55 1.28
N GLY A 7 22.19 26.53 1.07
CA GLY A 7 21.82 25.16 1.38
C GLY A 7 21.72 25.06 2.89
N GLU A 8 20.58 25.47 3.47
CA GLU A 8 20.30 25.17 4.87
C GLU A 8 20.52 23.68 5.08
N ASP A 9 21.37 23.34 6.03
CA ASP A 9 21.66 21.96 6.41
C ASP A 9 20.36 21.31 6.91
N ARG A 10 19.57 20.76 5.99
CA ARG A 10 18.25 20.15 6.22
C ARG A 10 18.31 19.01 7.24
N SER A 11 19.49 18.41 7.42
CA SER A 11 19.71 17.36 8.41
C SER A 11 19.48 17.84 9.85
N ARG A 12 19.52 19.16 10.09
CA ARG A 12 19.30 19.78 11.41
C ARG A 12 17.83 20.07 11.71
N LEU A 13 16.93 19.99 10.74
CA LEU A 13 15.51 20.24 10.98
C LEU A 13 14.94 19.22 11.99
N ARG A 14 14.12 19.69 12.93
CA ARG A 14 13.48 18.88 13.97
C ARG A 14 12.05 19.37 14.22
N GLY A 15 11.23 18.50 14.80
CA GLY A 15 9.89 18.83 15.27
C GLY A 15 8.99 19.43 14.17
N ARG A 16 8.36 20.58 14.47
CA ARG A 16 7.42 21.23 13.53
C ARG A 16 8.05 21.67 12.22
N ALA A 17 9.30 22.14 12.25
CA ALA A 17 10.01 22.57 11.04
C ALA A 17 10.25 21.39 10.09
N LEU A 18 10.68 20.25 10.61
CA LEU A 18 10.85 19.01 9.84
C LEU A 18 9.51 18.52 9.27
N LYS A 19 8.44 18.48 10.08
CA LYS A 19 7.11 18.07 9.61
C LYS A 19 6.62 18.97 8.47
N LYS A 20 6.82 20.30 8.58
CA LYS A 20 6.44 21.24 7.52
C LYS A 20 7.24 21.00 6.24
N GLU A 21 8.53 20.72 6.35
CA GLU A 21 9.37 20.44 5.19
C GLU A 21 9.00 19.11 4.52
N VAL A 22 8.78 18.04 5.29
CA VAL A 22 8.30 16.75 4.77
C VAL A 22 6.97 16.95 4.05
N MET A 23 6.00 17.68 4.63
CA MET A 23 4.74 17.99 3.98
C MET A 23 4.93 18.72 2.65
N ARG A 24 5.85 19.70 2.60
CA ARG A 24 6.17 20.44 1.37
C ARG A 24 6.71 19.50 0.28
N LEU A 25 7.57 18.56 0.65
CA LEU A 25 8.15 17.58 -0.28
C LEU A 25 7.08 16.60 -0.77
N LEU A 26 6.24 16.07 0.12
CA LEU A 26 5.14 15.15 -0.24
C LEU A 26 4.11 15.79 -1.20
N ARG A 27 4.11 17.11 -1.38
CA ARG A 27 3.25 17.80 -2.36
C ARG A 27 3.90 17.96 -3.74
N PHE A 28 5.09 17.41 -3.97
CA PHE A 28 5.66 17.39 -5.30
C PHE A 28 4.83 16.49 -6.22
N SER A 29 4.59 16.95 -7.45
CA SER A 29 3.93 16.13 -8.47
C SER A 29 4.83 15.03 -9.03
N ASP A 30 6.14 15.23 -8.96
CA ASP A 30 7.16 14.28 -9.36
C ASP A 30 7.60 13.46 -8.14
N VAL A 31 7.16 12.20 -8.09
CA VAL A 31 7.42 11.29 -6.97
C VAL A 31 8.91 10.93 -6.86
N GLU A 32 9.60 10.77 -7.97
CA GLU A 32 11.04 10.45 -7.96
C GLU A 32 11.84 11.63 -7.35
N LYS A 33 11.52 12.84 -7.76
CA LYS A 33 12.13 14.05 -7.19
C LYS A 33 11.79 14.20 -5.71
N MET A 34 10.57 13.89 -5.31
CA MET A 34 10.15 13.87 -3.91
C MET A 34 11.02 12.91 -3.09
N LEU A 35 11.20 11.69 -3.56
CA LEU A 35 12.00 10.66 -2.87
C LEU A 35 13.47 11.08 -2.79
N LEU A 36 14.06 11.58 -3.86
CA LEU A 36 15.45 12.09 -3.87
C LEU A 36 15.67 13.18 -2.82
N GLU A 37 14.71 14.11 -2.67
CA GLU A 37 14.79 15.15 -1.64
C GLU A 37 14.59 14.59 -0.21
N LEU A 38 13.72 13.60 -0.03
CA LEU A 38 13.52 12.92 1.26
C LEU A 38 14.75 12.10 1.65
N TYR A 39 15.49 11.51 0.72
CA TYR A 39 16.72 10.76 1.00
C TYR A 39 17.84 11.61 1.62
N ARG A 40 17.76 12.94 1.53
CA ARG A 40 18.70 13.84 2.20
C ARG A 40 18.52 13.91 3.71
N PHE A 41 17.43 13.35 4.22
CA PHE A 41 17.18 13.27 5.67
C PHE A 41 17.59 11.90 6.20
N PRO A 42 18.06 11.82 7.45
CA PRO A 42 18.23 10.53 8.11
C PRO A 42 16.90 9.79 8.17
N SER A 43 16.88 8.49 7.81
CA SER A 43 15.65 7.67 7.73
C SER A 43 14.80 7.81 9.00
N ARG A 44 15.40 7.64 10.16
CA ARG A 44 14.71 7.72 11.47
C ARG A 44 14.01 9.05 11.73
N SER A 45 14.55 10.17 11.20
CA SER A 45 14.03 11.50 11.52
C SER A 45 12.69 11.78 10.84
N ILE A 46 12.46 11.22 9.63
CA ILE A 46 11.25 11.48 8.83
C ILE A 46 10.11 10.50 9.11
N ILE A 47 10.35 9.38 9.81
CA ILE A 47 9.32 8.38 10.13
C ILE A 47 8.11 9.01 10.86
N THR A 48 8.34 9.77 11.93
CA THR A 48 7.23 10.40 12.69
C THR A 48 6.44 11.41 11.85
N PRO A 49 7.06 12.31 11.08
CA PRO A 49 6.35 13.11 10.09
C PRO A 49 5.52 12.28 9.11
N LEU A 50 6.08 11.21 8.52
CA LEU A 50 5.37 10.37 7.54
C LEU A 50 4.12 9.72 8.16
N PHE A 51 4.21 9.16 9.36
CA PHE A 51 3.03 8.65 10.08
C PHE A 51 1.89 9.67 10.16
N SER A 52 2.21 10.96 10.38
CA SER A 52 1.20 12.01 10.46
C SER A 52 0.45 12.25 9.15
N PHE A 53 0.98 11.79 8.02
CA PHE A 53 0.39 12.02 6.69
C PHE A 53 -0.25 10.76 6.12
N LEU A 54 -0.07 9.58 6.72
CA LEU A 54 -0.77 8.35 6.32
C LEU A 54 -2.29 8.49 6.47
N CYS A 55 -2.77 9.22 7.49
CA CYS A 55 -4.19 9.48 7.72
C CYS A 55 -4.68 10.77 7.03
N SER A 56 -3.98 11.30 6.04
CA SER A 56 -4.41 12.52 5.35
C SER A 56 -5.69 12.30 4.56
N THR A 57 -6.59 13.28 4.60
CA THR A 57 -7.78 13.34 3.72
C THR A 57 -7.43 13.82 2.31
N ASP A 58 -6.26 14.42 2.10
CA ASP A 58 -5.69 14.70 0.78
C ASP A 58 -5.09 13.40 0.23
N GLU A 59 -5.77 12.78 -0.72
CA GLU A 59 -5.38 11.48 -1.29
C GLU A 59 -3.97 11.52 -1.90
N ALA A 60 -3.60 12.58 -2.61
CA ALA A 60 -2.25 12.67 -3.19
C ALA A 60 -1.18 12.71 -2.09
N LEU A 61 -1.42 13.51 -1.04
CA LEU A 61 -0.52 13.60 0.11
C LEU A 61 -0.41 12.26 0.84
N LYS A 62 -1.54 11.55 1.04
CA LYS A 62 -1.58 10.21 1.67
C LYS A 62 -0.75 9.21 0.88
N TRP A 63 -0.98 9.08 -0.43
CA TRP A 63 -0.28 8.11 -1.26
C TRP A 63 1.22 8.41 -1.39
N HIS A 64 1.60 9.68 -1.47
CA HIS A 64 3.01 10.06 -1.43
C HIS A 64 3.66 9.71 -0.07
N ALA A 65 2.92 9.87 1.04
CA ALA A 65 3.41 9.46 2.36
C ALA A 65 3.56 7.95 2.48
N ILE A 66 2.63 7.15 1.90
CA ILE A 66 2.72 5.68 1.82
C ILE A 66 3.97 5.26 1.06
N THR A 67 4.17 5.79 -0.15
CA THR A 67 5.36 5.52 -0.98
C THR A 67 6.65 5.91 -0.25
N ALA A 68 6.68 7.10 0.34
CA ALA A 68 7.84 7.58 1.09
C ALA A 68 8.11 6.74 2.36
N MET A 69 7.06 6.23 3.02
CA MET A 69 7.19 5.32 4.16
C MET A 69 7.83 4.00 3.72
N GLY A 70 7.35 3.39 2.63
CA GLY A 70 7.91 2.17 2.07
C GLY A 70 9.41 2.30 1.79
N GLU A 71 9.80 3.31 1.02
CA GLU A 71 11.20 3.58 0.65
C GLU A 71 12.08 3.88 1.88
N THR A 72 11.56 4.66 2.83
CA THR A 72 12.31 5.03 4.04
C THR A 72 12.54 3.83 4.94
N VAL A 73 11.53 2.98 5.15
CA VAL A 73 11.63 1.79 6.01
C VAL A 73 12.50 0.72 5.34
N THR A 74 12.41 0.56 4.03
CA THR A 74 13.29 -0.34 3.27
C THR A 74 14.75 0.08 3.40
N ARG A 75 15.06 1.36 3.24
CA ARG A 75 16.41 1.89 3.48
C ARG A 75 16.85 1.64 4.92
N LEU A 76 15.97 1.88 5.89
CA LEU A 76 16.26 1.63 7.30
C LEU A 76 16.53 0.15 7.58
N ALA A 77 15.85 -0.77 6.89
CA ALA A 77 16.07 -2.21 7.02
C ALA A 77 17.48 -2.63 6.56
N TRP A 78 18.00 -1.99 5.51
CA TRP A 78 19.39 -2.20 5.07
C TRP A 78 20.42 -1.62 6.05
N GLU A 79 20.09 -0.53 6.75
CA GLU A 79 20.96 0.07 7.77
C GLU A 79 20.89 -0.71 9.09
N GLU A 80 19.69 -1.05 9.54
CA GLU A 80 19.41 -1.72 10.81
C GLU A 80 18.01 -2.36 10.80
N MET A 81 17.95 -3.64 10.50
CA MET A 81 16.72 -4.42 10.34
C MET A 81 15.74 -4.27 11.51
N GLU A 82 16.23 -4.29 12.76
CA GLU A 82 15.34 -4.18 13.93
C GLU A 82 14.65 -2.82 14.02
N SER A 83 15.26 -1.76 13.55
CA SER A 83 14.60 -0.46 13.46
C SER A 83 13.42 -0.48 12.46
N ALA A 84 13.57 -1.17 11.33
CA ALA A 84 12.46 -1.36 10.38
C ALA A 84 11.33 -2.18 11.01
N ARG A 85 11.65 -3.27 11.72
CA ARG A 85 10.66 -4.08 12.46
C ARG A 85 9.88 -3.27 13.49
N VAL A 86 10.54 -2.35 14.20
CA VAL A 86 9.85 -1.43 15.13
C VAL A 86 8.80 -0.59 14.42
N ILE A 87 9.10 -0.08 13.22
CA ILE A 87 8.14 0.71 12.44
C ILE A 87 6.96 -0.16 11.97
N ILE A 88 7.23 -1.37 11.49
CA ILE A 88 6.18 -2.31 11.08
C ILE A 88 5.26 -2.64 12.27
N ARG A 89 5.81 -2.96 13.44
CA ARG A 89 5.01 -3.20 14.65
C ARG A 89 4.13 -2.00 15.03
N ARG A 90 4.60 -0.78 14.79
CA ARG A 90 3.79 0.42 15.00
C ARG A 90 2.65 0.54 13.97
N LEU A 91 2.89 0.20 12.69
CA LEU A 91 1.82 0.15 11.67
C LEU A 91 0.75 -0.88 12.04
N MET A 92 1.17 -2.08 12.47
CA MET A 92 0.28 -3.13 12.95
C MET A 92 -0.52 -2.68 14.18
N TRP A 93 0.11 -1.99 15.11
CA TRP A 93 -0.59 -1.47 16.28
C TRP A 93 -1.66 -0.44 15.90
N ASN A 94 -1.36 0.45 14.96
CA ASN A 94 -2.36 1.39 14.44
C ASN A 94 -3.55 0.69 13.76
N LEU A 95 -3.32 -0.46 13.09
CA LEU A 95 -4.38 -1.25 12.47
C LEU A 95 -5.29 -1.94 13.49
N ASN A 96 -4.77 -2.25 14.67
CA ASN A 96 -5.51 -2.91 15.76
C ASN A 96 -6.11 -1.90 16.76
N ASP A 97 -5.93 -0.60 16.54
CA ASP A 97 -6.48 0.44 17.42
C ASP A 97 -7.97 0.64 17.14
N GLU A 98 -8.79 0.46 18.18
CA GLU A 98 -10.27 0.55 18.12
C GLU A 98 -10.78 1.96 17.77
N SER A 99 -9.94 3.00 17.90
CA SER A 99 -10.32 4.37 17.52
C SER A 99 -10.55 4.55 16.01
N GLY A 100 -10.11 3.60 15.20
CA GLY A 100 -10.35 3.52 13.76
C GLY A 100 -9.65 4.59 12.91
N GLY A 101 -9.32 5.74 13.49
CA GLY A 101 -8.78 6.89 12.73
C GLY A 101 -7.28 6.82 12.45
N ILE A 102 -6.50 6.21 13.34
CA ILE A 102 -5.03 6.14 13.21
C ILE A 102 -4.54 4.98 12.34
N GLY A 103 -5.42 4.03 12.04
CA GLY A 103 -5.11 2.89 11.16
C GLY A 103 -5.03 3.27 9.67
N TRP A 104 -5.57 4.43 9.28
CA TRP A 104 -5.64 4.84 7.88
C TRP A 104 -4.24 4.92 7.25
N GLY A 105 -4.10 4.33 6.06
CA GLY A 105 -2.84 4.29 5.34
C GLY A 105 -1.79 3.32 5.92
N SER A 106 -2.05 2.68 7.08
CA SER A 106 -1.10 1.77 7.70
C SER A 106 -0.98 0.44 6.97
N ALA A 107 -2.08 -0.12 6.47
CA ALA A 107 -2.07 -1.36 5.69
C ALA A 107 -1.40 -1.14 4.33
N GLU A 108 -1.69 0.00 3.68
CA GLU A 108 -1.06 0.38 2.42
C GLU A 108 0.46 0.59 2.61
N ALA A 109 0.87 1.27 3.68
CA ALA A 109 2.29 1.48 3.98
C ALA A 109 3.00 0.14 4.29
N LEU A 110 2.34 -0.77 5.01
CA LEU A 110 2.85 -2.12 5.23
C LEU A 110 3.02 -2.86 3.90
N GLY A 111 2.00 -2.88 3.05
CA GLY A 111 2.08 -3.51 1.73
C GLY A 111 3.21 -2.94 0.86
N GLU A 112 3.42 -1.61 0.87
CA GLU A 112 4.51 -0.96 0.14
C GLU A 112 5.89 -1.37 0.68
N ILE A 113 6.07 -1.49 2.01
CA ILE A 113 7.30 -1.98 2.63
C ILE A 113 7.58 -3.42 2.21
N LEU A 114 6.57 -4.29 2.26
CA LEU A 114 6.71 -5.71 1.92
C LEU A 114 6.99 -5.92 0.43
N PHE A 115 6.42 -5.09 -0.44
CA PHE A 115 6.76 -5.07 -1.86
C PHE A 115 8.23 -4.73 -2.11
N LEU A 116 8.80 -3.79 -1.34
CA LEU A 116 10.15 -3.28 -1.54
C LEU A 116 11.24 -4.13 -0.87
N HIS A 117 10.90 -5.00 0.09
CA HIS A 117 11.89 -5.72 0.89
C HIS A 117 11.48 -7.17 1.17
N HIS A 118 12.03 -8.12 0.40
CA HIS A 118 11.73 -9.56 0.50
C HIS A 118 11.83 -10.12 1.92
N GLY A 119 12.91 -9.84 2.67
CA GLY A 119 13.07 -10.36 4.04
C GLY A 119 11.94 -9.93 4.98
N LEU A 120 11.46 -8.68 4.87
CA LEU A 120 10.31 -8.21 5.62
C LEU A 120 9.00 -8.82 5.10
N ALA A 121 8.89 -9.08 3.78
CA ALA A 121 7.75 -9.78 3.21
C ALA A 121 7.61 -11.19 3.81
N VAL A 122 8.69 -11.97 3.87
CA VAL A 122 8.69 -13.31 4.47
C VAL A 122 8.26 -13.27 5.95
N GLU A 123 8.69 -12.26 6.71
CA GLU A 123 8.36 -12.14 8.13
C GLU A 123 6.91 -11.70 8.40
N TYR A 124 6.35 -10.80 7.55
CA TYR A 124 5.12 -10.07 7.89
C TYR A 124 3.95 -10.28 6.91
N ALA A 125 4.13 -11.01 5.80
CA ALA A 125 3.06 -11.25 4.84
C ALA A 125 1.83 -11.89 5.50
N SER A 126 2.01 -12.94 6.29
CA SER A 126 0.92 -13.64 6.98
C SER A 126 0.12 -12.72 7.90
N ILE A 127 0.77 -11.72 8.51
CA ILE A 127 0.11 -10.73 9.36
C ILE A 127 -0.70 -9.75 8.52
N LEU A 128 -0.16 -9.25 7.39
CA LEU A 128 -0.93 -8.42 6.48
C LEU A 128 -2.18 -9.15 5.98
N LEU A 129 -2.04 -10.42 5.59
CA LEU A 129 -3.15 -11.24 5.13
C LEU A 129 -4.21 -11.44 6.22
N SER A 130 -3.79 -11.57 7.50
CA SER A 130 -4.71 -11.81 8.61
C SER A 130 -5.77 -10.71 8.79
N TYR A 131 -5.52 -9.51 8.29
CA TYR A 131 -6.50 -8.42 8.29
C TYR A 131 -7.63 -8.61 7.27
N SER A 132 -7.56 -9.63 6.40
CA SER A 132 -8.56 -9.92 5.37
C SER A 132 -9.51 -11.07 5.70
N PHE A 133 -9.39 -11.75 6.86
CA PHE A 133 -10.24 -12.88 7.21
C PHE A 133 -10.62 -12.96 8.71
N GLU A 134 -11.85 -13.41 8.98
CA GLU A 134 -12.48 -13.37 10.31
C GLU A 134 -11.73 -14.16 11.40
N SER A 135 -11.04 -15.23 11.05
CA SER A 135 -10.22 -15.98 12.01
C SER A 135 -8.88 -15.32 12.32
N GLY A 136 -8.59 -14.16 11.72
CA GLY A 136 -7.40 -13.35 11.93
C GLY A 136 -7.70 -12.02 12.63
N ASN A 137 -7.06 -10.95 12.15
CA ASN A 137 -7.22 -9.59 12.65
C ASN A 137 -8.18 -8.77 11.74
N PHE A 138 -9.31 -9.36 11.35
CA PHE A 138 -10.21 -8.84 10.33
C PHE A 138 -10.57 -7.37 10.51
N GLN A 139 -10.49 -6.61 9.43
CA GLN A 139 -10.95 -5.23 9.39
C GLN A 139 -12.40 -5.17 8.92
N GLU A 140 -13.32 -4.82 9.83
CA GLU A 140 -14.76 -4.87 9.57
C GLU A 140 -15.24 -3.74 8.65
N THR A 141 -14.61 -2.58 8.72
CA THR A 141 -15.09 -1.41 7.96
C THR A 141 -14.59 -1.42 6.52
N PRO A 142 -15.45 -1.11 5.53
CA PRO A 142 -15.03 -1.04 4.13
C PRO A 142 -13.84 -0.11 3.92
N PHE A 143 -13.77 0.97 4.67
CA PHE A 143 -12.68 1.94 4.59
C PHE A 143 -11.31 1.31 4.90
N MET A 144 -11.21 0.48 5.95
CA MET A 144 -9.98 -0.22 6.30
C MET A 144 -9.70 -1.37 5.32
N GLN A 145 -10.75 -2.06 4.86
CA GLN A 145 -10.63 -3.14 3.86
C GLN A 145 -10.01 -2.66 2.56
N ARG A 146 -10.29 -1.41 2.12
CA ARG A 146 -9.64 -0.80 0.94
C ARG A 146 -8.11 -0.84 1.06
N GLY A 147 -7.60 -0.41 2.21
CA GLY A 147 -6.16 -0.37 2.48
C GLY A 147 -5.53 -1.75 2.60
N VAL A 148 -6.21 -2.68 3.28
CA VAL A 148 -5.75 -4.07 3.43
C VAL A 148 -5.63 -4.74 2.06
N LEU A 149 -6.67 -4.65 1.24
CA LEU A 149 -6.67 -5.25 -0.10
C LEU A 149 -5.61 -4.61 -1.01
N TRP A 150 -5.46 -3.29 -0.96
CA TRP A 150 -4.41 -2.64 -1.72
C TRP A 150 -3.02 -3.09 -1.26
N GLY A 151 -2.81 -3.19 0.05
CA GLY A 151 -1.54 -3.67 0.62
C GLY A 151 -1.23 -5.12 0.21
N ILE A 152 -2.23 -6.00 0.23
CA ILE A 152 -2.09 -7.39 -0.25
C ILE A 152 -1.76 -7.41 -1.75
N GLY A 153 -2.45 -6.61 -2.57
CA GLY A 153 -2.16 -6.50 -3.98
C GLY A 153 -0.76 -5.95 -4.26
N ARG A 154 -0.31 -4.99 -3.45
CA ARG A 154 1.04 -4.45 -3.57
C ARG A 154 2.11 -5.49 -3.23
N LEU A 155 1.92 -6.25 -2.15
CA LEU A 155 2.76 -7.41 -1.83
C LEU A 155 2.77 -8.42 -2.98
N ALA A 156 1.60 -8.75 -3.53
CA ALA A 156 1.46 -9.75 -4.60
C ALA A 156 2.17 -9.38 -5.90
N GLN A 157 2.43 -8.09 -6.15
CA GLN A 157 3.21 -7.66 -7.32
C GLN A 157 4.68 -8.11 -7.27
N ALA A 158 5.25 -8.29 -6.07
CA ALA A 158 6.62 -8.79 -5.89
C ALA A 158 6.64 -10.26 -5.45
N GLU A 159 5.71 -10.65 -4.58
CA GLU A 159 5.70 -11.92 -3.87
C GLU A 159 4.30 -12.56 -3.95
N PRO A 160 3.84 -12.99 -5.14
CA PRO A 160 2.50 -13.53 -5.30
C PRO A 160 2.24 -14.77 -4.44
N ASP A 161 3.25 -15.61 -4.24
CA ASP A 161 3.13 -16.82 -3.42
C ASP A 161 2.90 -16.50 -1.94
N LEU A 162 3.56 -15.46 -1.41
CA LEU A 162 3.34 -14.99 -0.04
C LEU A 162 1.95 -14.38 0.14
N ALA A 163 1.36 -13.85 -0.92
CA ALA A 163 0.02 -13.26 -0.91
C ALA A 163 -1.10 -14.28 -1.21
N ALA A 164 -0.78 -15.49 -1.69
CA ALA A 164 -1.74 -16.49 -2.13
C ALA A 164 -2.76 -16.92 -1.06
N GLY A 165 -2.37 -16.84 0.23
CA GLY A 165 -3.27 -17.14 1.36
C GLY A 165 -4.52 -16.25 1.44
N ALA A 166 -4.56 -15.11 0.72
CA ALA A 166 -5.75 -14.25 0.64
C ALA A 166 -6.84 -14.81 -0.31
N ALA A 167 -6.50 -15.73 -1.22
CA ALA A 167 -7.41 -16.21 -2.27
C ALA A 167 -8.77 -16.73 -1.76
N PRO A 168 -8.86 -17.55 -0.69
CA PRO A 168 -10.14 -18.04 -0.20
C PRO A 168 -11.10 -16.96 0.32
N HIS A 169 -10.57 -15.79 0.67
CA HIS A 169 -11.31 -14.70 1.31
C HIS A 169 -11.79 -13.63 0.29
N LEU A 170 -11.21 -13.59 -0.91
CA LEU A 170 -11.54 -12.59 -1.94
C LEU A 170 -13.01 -12.63 -2.40
N PRO A 171 -13.72 -13.77 -2.50
CA PRO A 171 -15.11 -13.81 -2.95
C PRO A 171 -16.03 -12.87 -2.15
N ASN A 172 -15.84 -12.74 -0.84
CA ASN A 172 -16.61 -11.84 0.00
C ASN A 172 -16.37 -10.35 -0.36
N PHE A 173 -15.13 -9.96 -0.60
CA PHE A 173 -14.77 -8.60 -1.00
C PHE A 173 -15.24 -8.24 -2.40
N LEU A 174 -15.26 -9.21 -3.33
CA LEU A 174 -15.78 -9.02 -4.69
C LEU A 174 -17.29 -8.71 -4.69
N GLN A 175 -18.03 -9.10 -3.65
CA GLN A 175 -19.45 -8.82 -3.46
C GLN A 175 -19.72 -7.55 -2.63
N SER A 176 -18.67 -6.82 -2.22
CA SER A 176 -18.80 -5.61 -1.39
C SER A 176 -19.64 -4.53 -2.07
N GLN A 177 -20.46 -3.83 -1.29
CA GLN A 177 -21.17 -2.64 -1.75
C GLN A 177 -20.22 -1.47 -2.01
N ASP A 178 -19.05 -1.47 -1.39
CA ASP A 178 -18.01 -0.47 -1.60
C ASP A 178 -17.28 -0.71 -2.93
N PRO A 179 -17.33 0.21 -3.89
CA PRO A 179 -16.73 0.00 -5.21
C PRO A 179 -15.21 -0.10 -5.16
N ILE A 180 -14.54 0.57 -4.19
CA ILE A 180 -13.09 0.49 -4.06
C ILE A 180 -12.68 -0.89 -3.53
N VAL A 181 -13.44 -1.42 -2.55
CA VAL A 181 -13.19 -2.77 -2.00
C VAL A 181 -13.30 -3.81 -3.10
N ARG A 182 -14.45 -3.86 -3.83
CA ARG A 182 -14.64 -4.91 -4.84
C ARG A 182 -13.72 -4.75 -6.05
N GLY A 183 -13.41 -3.51 -6.46
CA GLY A 183 -12.46 -3.26 -7.54
C GLY A 183 -11.02 -3.65 -7.18
N THR A 184 -10.58 -3.34 -5.95
CA THR A 184 -9.26 -3.73 -5.46
C THR A 184 -9.17 -5.25 -5.27
N ALA A 185 -10.23 -5.89 -4.76
CA ALA A 185 -10.29 -7.36 -4.67
C ALA A 185 -10.18 -8.02 -6.04
N ALA A 186 -10.82 -7.46 -7.08
CA ALA A 186 -10.69 -7.95 -8.44
C ALA A 186 -9.24 -7.89 -8.94
N TRP A 187 -8.56 -6.79 -8.69
CA TRP A 187 -7.14 -6.65 -9.04
C TRP A 187 -6.25 -7.66 -8.31
N VAL A 188 -6.46 -7.84 -6.99
CA VAL A 188 -5.72 -8.84 -6.18
C VAL A 188 -5.93 -10.25 -6.73
N ALA A 189 -7.18 -10.60 -7.08
CA ALA A 189 -7.52 -11.93 -7.61
C ALA A 189 -6.68 -12.32 -8.83
N GLY A 190 -6.42 -11.37 -9.74
CA GLY A 190 -5.55 -11.59 -10.89
C GLY A 190 -4.10 -11.81 -10.48
N LEU A 191 -3.57 -10.96 -9.59
CA LEU A 191 -2.17 -11.01 -9.17
C LEU A 191 -1.79 -12.33 -8.49
N ILE A 192 -2.66 -12.86 -7.62
CA ILE A 192 -2.43 -14.11 -6.90
C ILE A 192 -3.04 -15.34 -7.59
N ARG A 193 -3.52 -15.18 -8.84
CA ARG A 193 -4.14 -16.25 -9.64
C ARG A 193 -5.25 -17.01 -8.90
N ALA A 194 -6.14 -16.27 -8.24
CA ALA A 194 -7.23 -16.83 -7.44
C ALA A 194 -8.37 -17.39 -8.32
N GLU A 195 -8.21 -18.55 -8.93
CA GLU A 195 -9.15 -19.18 -9.87
C GLU A 195 -10.57 -19.33 -9.29
N ALA A 196 -10.67 -19.62 -7.99
CA ALA A 196 -11.96 -19.76 -7.31
C ALA A 196 -12.81 -18.48 -7.35
N THR A 197 -12.23 -17.31 -7.67
CA THR A 197 -12.96 -16.04 -7.77
C THR A 197 -13.61 -15.81 -9.14
N TRP A 198 -13.41 -16.71 -10.10
CA TRP A 198 -13.92 -16.57 -11.46
C TRP A 198 -15.44 -16.28 -11.56
N PRO A 199 -16.32 -16.96 -10.78
CA PRO A 199 -17.75 -16.66 -10.81
C PRO A 199 -18.09 -15.23 -10.40
N GLU A 200 -17.40 -14.70 -9.38
CA GLU A 200 -17.59 -13.34 -8.87
C GLU A 200 -17.05 -12.29 -9.84
N LEU A 201 -15.87 -12.52 -10.42
CA LEU A 201 -15.31 -11.66 -11.45
C LEU A 201 -16.24 -11.54 -12.66
N LYS A 202 -16.87 -12.64 -13.09
CA LYS A 202 -17.88 -12.60 -14.16
C LYS A 202 -19.07 -11.69 -13.87
N LYS A 203 -19.50 -11.58 -12.60
CA LYS A 203 -20.58 -10.69 -12.20
C LYS A 203 -20.18 -9.21 -12.30
N LEU A 204 -18.89 -8.91 -12.15
CA LEU A 204 -18.34 -7.55 -12.18
C LEU A 204 -17.85 -7.10 -13.56
N LYS A 205 -17.95 -7.95 -14.60
CA LYS A 205 -17.48 -7.64 -15.98
C LYS A 205 -18.13 -6.39 -16.60
N ASP A 206 -19.34 -6.06 -16.15
CA ASP A 206 -20.12 -4.92 -16.64
C ASP A 206 -20.21 -3.80 -15.59
N ASP A 207 -19.42 -3.85 -14.48
CA ASP A 207 -19.43 -2.82 -13.46
C ASP A 207 -18.69 -1.56 -13.93
N ASP A 208 -19.46 -0.57 -14.30
CA ASP A 208 -19.00 0.74 -14.79
C ASP A 208 -18.61 1.72 -13.65
N SER A 209 -18.71 1.30 -12.39
CA SER A 209 -18.28 2.14 -11.26
C SER A 209 -16.82 2.55 -11.43
N GLU A 210 -16.55 3.84 -11.27
CA GLU A 210 -15.22 4.41 -11.40
C GLU A 210 -14.63 4.68 -10.03
N ILE A 211 -13.39 4.23 -9.80
CA ILE A 211 -12.66 4.40 -8.55
C ILE A 211 -11.35 5.13 -8.77
N TRP A 212 -10.88 5.84 -7.73
CA TRP A 212 -9.50 6.25 -7.66
C TRP A 212 -8.64 5.07 -7.25
N PHE A 213 -7.58 4.81 -8.02
CA PHE A 213 -6.71 3.67 -7.84
C PHE A 213 -5.25 4.12 -7.91
N TYR A 214 -4.46 3.77 -6.90
CA TYR A 214 -3.03 4.09 -6.88
C TYR A 214 -2.24 2.94 -7.47
N LEU A 215 -1.57 3.19 -8.58
CA LEU A 215 -0.77 2.21 -9.30
C LEU A 215 0.42 2.92 -9.96
N ASP A 216 1.58 2.28 -9.96
CA ASP A 216 2.81 2.79 -10.55
C ASP A 216 3.13 4.24 -10.11
N ARG A 217 3.00 4.48 -8.80
CA ARG A 217 3.22 5.79 -8.17
C ARG A 217 2.31 6.91 -8.67
N ARG A 218 1.14 6.56 -9.23
CA ARG A 218 0.16 7.50 -9.76
C ARG A 218 -1.24 7.20 -9.25
N LEU A 219 -1.96 8.24 -8.90
CA LEU A 219 -3.38 8.15 -8.60
C LEU A 219 -4.16 8.32 -9.91
N ILE A 220 -4.84 7.26 -10.34
CA ILE A 220 -5.53 7.17 -11.62
C ILE A 220 -7.00 6.78 -11.42
N ARG A 221 -7.86 7.16 -12.35
CA ARG A 221 -9.22 6.61 -12.39
C ARG A 221 -9.26 5.29 -13.15
N ARG A 222 -9.97 4.32 -12.59
CA ARG A 222 -10.21 3.01 -13.22
C ARG A 222 -11.64 2.58 -13.01
N LYS A 223 -12.24 2.03 -14.06
CA LYS A 223 -13.51 1.31 -13.95
C LYS A 223 -13.27 -0.09 -13.42
N ILE A 224 -14.17 -0.61 -12.60
CA ILE A 224 -14.05 -1.94 -11.98
C ILE A 224 -13.99 -3.00 -13.07
N LYS A 225 -14.82 -2.91 -14.11
CA LYS A 225 -14.78 -3.83 -15.25
C LYS A 225 -13.39 -3.98 -15.88
N VAL A 226 -12.59 -2.89 -15.95
CA VAL A 226 -11.23 -2.93 -16.51
C VAL A 226 -10.28 -3.73 -15.60
N LEU A 227 -10.41 -3.59 -14.28
CA LEU A 227 -9.66 -4.38 -13.32
C LEU A 227 -10.05 -5.86 -13.41
N CYS A 228 -11.34 -6.15 -13.50
CA CYS A 228 -11.86 -7.51 -13.70
C CYS A 228 -11.37 -8.15 -15.00
N GLU A 229 -11.45 -7.45 -16.11
CA GLU A 229 -10.97 -7.94 -17.43
C GLU A 229 -9.47 -8.27 -17.39
N GLY A 230 -8.67 -7.40 -16.72
CA GLY A 230 -7.25 -7.66 -16.53
C GLY A 230 -6.99 -8.95 -15.77
N SER A 231 -7.71 -9.15 -14.66
CA SER A 231 -7.58 -10.35 -13.81
C SER A 231 -8.07 -11.60 -14.52
N MET A 232 -9.20 -11.54 -15.22
CA MET A 232 -9.71 -12.68 -15.99
C MET A 232 -8.73 -13.11 -17.08
N LYS A 233 -8.08 -12.19 -17.78
CA LYS A 233 -7.04 -12.51 -18.78
C LYS A 233 -5.84 -13.24 -18.14
N ILE A 234 -5.42 -12.83 -16.96
CA ILE A 234 -4.33 -13.51 -16.23
C ILE A 234 -4.75 -14.94 -15.87
N LEU A 235 -5.95 -15.14 -15.32
CA LEU A 235 -6.47 -16.44 -14.95
C LEU A 235 -6.62 -17.37 -16.17
N GLU A 236 -7.12 -16.86 -17.32
CA GLU A 236 -7.22 -17.63 -18.56
C GLU A 236 -5.86 -18.06 -19.14
N SER A 237 -4.85 -17.22 -18.99
CA SER A 237 -3.50 -17.55 -19.46
C SER A 237 -2.84 -18.62 -18.60
N SER A 238 -3.10 -18.62 -17.29
CA SER A 238 -2.57 -19.62 -16.35
C SER A 238 -3.18 -21.00 -16.57
N SER A 239 -4.48 -21.08 -16.90
CA SER A 239 -5.16 -22.36 -17.18
C SER A 239 -4.71 -23.01 -18.49
N LYS A 240 -4.09 -22.27 -19.42
CA LYS A 240 -3.58 -22.78 -20.71
C LYS A 240 -2.13 -23.28 -20.64
N ASN A 241 -1.37 -22.90 -19.61
CA ASN A 241 0.02 -23.30 -19.38
C ASN A 241 0.22 -23.73 -17.92
N PRO A 242 -0.22 -24.96 -17.53
CA PRO A 242 -0.11 -25.44 -16.15
C PRO A 242 1.33 -25.73 -15.68
N ASP A 243 2.32 -25.68 -16.57
CA ASP A 243 3.71 -26.05 -16.32
C ASP A 243 4.73 -24.86 -16.40
N SER A 244 4.28 -23.61 -16.20
CA SER A 244 5.18 -22.45 -16.25
C SER A 244 5.33 -21.76 -14.89
#